data_25e486c0a987cc6f494b631c5cee961e
#
_entry.id   25e486c0a987cc6f494b631c5cee961e
#
_cell.length_a   1.000
_cell.length_b   1.000
_cell.length_c   1.000
_cell.angle_alpha   90.00
_cell.angle_beta   90.00
_cell.angle_gamma   90.00
#
_symmetry.space_group_name_H-M   'P 1'
#
loop_
_entity.id
_entity.type
_entity.pdbx_description
1 polymer ?
#
loop_
_entity_poly.entity_id
_entity_poly.type
_entity_poly.pdbx_seq_one_letter_code
_entity_poly.pdbx_strand_id
1 'polypeptide(L)'
;MSRRTEEAFKIYSSDEIKQNKNDVIGEEYQNILEDVRKIIRFQQKYHIEDGISGFLFHGDVGLGKTLIGKIIAKELNSHLIFVDGADIARSLYGQSEQQISILFQKATQFRHSIILIDDCESIFPKRDWIKGESWHLAQNNVFFHRLDDLNTSKISVILTTNRYDLIDKAIKDRLYNIEFPIPSEETLMEITKKKCLKLNLEFDDIRTKIEFENIKSMRTLEKMILSLYIDKILKHENI
;
A
#
# COMPACT_ATOMS: atom_id res chain seq x y z
N MET A 1 24.14 24.48 15.07
CA MET A 1 23.53 23.20 15.46
C MET A 1 22.58 22.77 14.34
N SER A 2 23.02 21.88 13.47
CA SER A 2 22.19 21.31 12.38
C SER A 2 21.13 20.43 13.02
N ARG A 3 19.84 20.83 12.99
CA ARG A 3 18.74 19.93 13.27
C ARG A 3 18.78 18.86 12.17
N ARG A 4 19.12 17.61 12.51
CA ARG A 4 18.88 16.48 11.63
C ARG A 4 17.37 16.50 11.35
N THR A 5 17.00 16.79 10.11
CA THR A 5 15.65 16.53 9.60
C THR A 5 15.45 15.04 9.71
N GLU A 6 14.56 14.58 10.59
CA GLU A 6 14.15 13.19 10.63
C GLU A 6 13.58 12.83 9.25
N GLU A 7 14.08 11.77 8.64
CA GLU A 7 13.60 11.33 7.34
C GLU A 7 12.15 10.82 7.52
N ALA A 8 11.21 11.35 6.70
CA ALA A 8 9.79 11.00 6.75
C ALA A 8 9.49 9.61 6.14
N PHE A 9 10.50 8.75 6.01
CA PHE A 9 10.37 7.42 5.39
C PHE A 9 11.25 6.38 6.06
N LYS A 10 10.89 5.12 5.86
CA LYS A 10 11.62 3.95 6.35
C LYS A 10 12.11 3.13 5.17
N ILE A 11 13.34 2.62 5.25
CA ILE A 11 13.92 1.77 4.22
C ILE A 11 14.04 0.35 4.77
N TYR A 12 13.58 -0.62 3.99
CA TYR A 12 13.66 -2.04 4.30
C TYR A 12 14.35 -2.78 3.15
N SER A 13 15.25 -3.68 3.47
CA SER A 13 15.68 -4.70 2.51
C SER A 13 14.55 -5.73 2.32
N SER A 14 14.62 -6.52 1.26
CA SER A 14 13.64 -7.59 1.00
C SER A 14 13.50 -8.56 2.16
N ASP A 15 14.60 -8.86 2.88
CA ASP A 15 14.62 -9.80 3.99
C ASP A 15 13.99 -9.26 5.27
N GLU A 16 13.97 -7.94 5.44
CA GLU A 16 13.32 -7.28 6.58
C GLU A 16 11.78 -7.21 6.43
N ILE A 17 11.26 -7.44 5.22
CA ILE A 17 9.83 -7.51 4.98
C ILE A 17 9.28 -8.86 5.49
N LYS A 18 8.50 -8.80 6.57
CA LYS A 18 7.96 -10.00 7.25
C LYS A 18 6.87 -10.71 6.43
N GLN A 19 6.09 -9.95 5.67
CA GLN A 19 4.98 -10.45 4.86
C GLN A 19 5.52 -11.24 3.66
N ASN A 20 4.73 -12.20 3.18
CA ASN A 20 5.09 -13.03 2.03
C ASN A 20 3.86 -13.34 1.15
N LYS A 21 4.08 -13.93 -0.02
CA LYS A 21 3.03 -14.25 -0.99
C LYS A 21 1.89 -15.09 -0.39
N ASN A 22 2.17 -15.98 0.56
CA ASN A 22 1.14 -16.82 1.20
C ASN A 22 0.22 -16.03 2.13
N ASP A 23 0.52 -14.76 2.41
CA ASP A 23 -0.35 -13.88 3.18
C ASP A 23 -1.43 -13.22 2.31
N VAL A 24 -1.29 -13.29 0.97
CA VAL A 24 -2.30 -12.83 0.02
C VAL A 24 -3.29 -13.95 -0.23
N ILE A 25 -4.50 -13.77 0.27
CA ILE A 25 -5.62 -14.72 0.14
C ILE A 25 -6.63 -14.13 -0.84
N GLY A 26 -7.22 -15.00 -1.67
CA GLY A 26 -8.17 -14.65 -2.72
C GLY A 26 -7.50 -14.48 -4.08
N GLU A 27 -8.10 -15.12 -5.09
CA GLU A 27 -7.59 -15.12 -6.45
C GLU A 27 -7.50 -13.71 -7.02
N GLU A 28 -8.51 -12.88 -6.75
CA GLU A 28 -8.57 -11.47 -7.16
C GLU A 28 -7.36 -10.66 -6.70
N TYR A 29 -6.88 -10.90 -5.48
CA TYR A 29 -5.71 -10.19 -4.92
C TYR A 29 -4.39 -10.82 -5.37
N GLN A 30 -4.36 -12.14 -5.56
CA GLN A 30 -3.21 -12.83 -6.12
C GLN A 30 -2.95 -12.40 -7.56
N ASN A 31 -4.00 -12.20 -8.35
CA ASN A 31 -3.90 -11.70 -9.72
C ASN A 31 -3.32 -10.28 -9.75
N ILE A 32 -3.78 -9.38 -8.88
CA ILE A 32 -3.20 -8.01 -8.75
C ILE A 32 -1.70 -8.10 -8.42
N LEU A 33 -1.33 -8.91 -7.42
CA LEU A 33 0.07 -9.11 -7.04
C LEU A 33 0.91 -9.58 -8.24
N GLU A 34 0.45 -10.62 -8.95
CA GLU A 34 1.19 -11.22 -10.05
C GLU A 34 1.32 -10.27 -11.25
N ASP A 35 0.27 -9.54 -11.59
CA ASP A 35 0.27 -8.63 -12.74
C ASP A 35 1.25 -7.45 -12.51
N VAL A 36 1.20 -6.82 -11.35
CA VAL A 36 2.14 -5.74 -11.01
C VAL A 36 3.57 -6.27 -10.96
N ARG A 37 3.76 -7.42 -10.30
CA ARG A 37 5.08 -8.07 -10.22
C ARG A 37 5.65 -8.42 -11.59
N LYS A 38 4.84 -8.94 -12.51
CA LYS A 38 5.25 -9.26 -13.88
C LYS A 38 5.71 -8.00 -14.64
N ILE A 39 4.95 -6.91 -14.55
CA ILE A 39 5.29 -5.65 -15.22
C ILE A 39 6.63 -5.14 -14.72
N ILE A 40 6.80 -4.98 -13.40
CA ILE A 40 8.04 -4.45 -12.82
C ILE A 40 9.22 -5.38 -13.15
N ARG A 41 9.05 -6.70 -12.99
CA ARG A 41 10.09 -7.67 -13.32
C ARG A 41 10.49 -7.62 -14.79
N PHE A 42 9.55 -7.41 -15.71
CA PHE A 42 9.81 -7.26 -17.11
C PHE A 42 10.66 -6.02 -17.38
N GLN A 43 10.30 -4.87 -16.80
CA GLN A 43 11.07 -3.63 -16.95
C GLN A 43 12.49 -3.77 -16.39
N GLN A 44 12.65 -4.40 -15.24
CA GLN A 44 13.97 -4.68 -14.64
C GLN A 44 14.83 -5.61 -15.51
N LYS A 45 14.23 -6.69 -16.02
CA LYS A 45 14.93 -7.71 -16.81
C LYS A 45 15.40 -7.20 -18.15
N TYR A 46 14.59 -6.40 -18.82
CA TYR A 46 14.87 -5.90 -20.16
C TYR A 46 15.41 -4.46 -20.19
N HIS A 47 15.73 -3.91 -19.00
CA HIS A 47 16.31 -2.56 -18.85
C HIS A 47 15.47 -1.46 -19.52
N ILE A 48 14.13 -1.55 -19.36
CA ILE A 48 13.22 -0.54 -19.90
C ILE A 48 13.25 0.68 -18.97
N GLU A 49 13.79 1.79 -19.48
CA GLU A 49 14.04 2.99 -18.67
C GLU A 49 12.84 3.96 -18.63
N ASP A 50 11.98 3.91 -19.65
CA ASP A 50 10.81 4.78 -19.87
C ASP A 50 9.48 4.01 -19.93
N GLY A 51 9.35 2.99 -19.10
CA GLY A 51 8.15 2.16 -19.01
C GLY A 51 7.07 2.75 -18.08
N ILE A 52 6.35 1.85 -17.38
CA ILE A 52 5.36 2.24 -16.36
C ILE A 52 6.08 2.73 -15.12
N SER A 53 6.01 4.04 -14.84
CA SER A 53 6.67 4.68 -13.70
C SER A 53 6.11 4.22 -12.35
N GLY A 54 4.81 3.90 -12.30
CA GLY A 54 4.20 3.44 -11.06
C GLY A 54 2.74 3.05 -11.17
N PHE A 55 2.20 2.67 -10.02
CA PHE A 55 0.87 2.12 -9.85
C PHE A 55 0.11 2.89 -8.77
N LEU A 56 -1.17 3.15 -9.00
CA LEU A 56 -2.09 3.72 -8.03
C LEU A 56 -3.08 2.63 -7.58
N PHE A 57 -2.89 2.10 -6.38
CA PHE A 57 -3.77 1.13 -5.76
C PHE A 57 -4.90 1.87 -5.04
N HIS A 58 -6.13 1.65 -5.46
CA HIS A 58 -7.30 2.30 -4.85
C HIS A 58 -8.39 1.30 -4.50
N GLY A 59 -9.30 1.71 -3.63
CA GLY A 59 -10.40 0.88 -3.10
C GLY A 59 -10.57 1.07 -1.60
N ASP A 60 -11.55 0.42 -1.03
CA ASP A 60 -11.93 0.60 0.37
C ASP A 60 -10.81 0.27 1.38
N VAL A 61 -11.01 0.74 2.61
CA VAL A 61 -10.07 0.49 3.72
C VAL A 61 -10.04 -1.01 4.05
N GLY A 62 -8.83 -1.55 4.25
CA GLY A 62 -8.64 -2.92 4.72
C GLY A 62 -8.73 -3.99 3.63
N LEU A 63 -8.50 -3.62 2.35
CA LEU A 63 -8.42 -4.52 1.20
C LEU A 63 -6.99 -5.03 0.90
N GLY A 64 -6.00 -4.69 1.71
CA GLY A 64 -4.65 -5.23 1.55
C GLY A 64 -3.73 -4.46 0.59
N LYS A 65 -4.08 -3.25 0.13
CA LYS A 65 -3.28 -2.43 -0.79
C LYS A 65 -1.82 -2.29 -0.36
N THR A 66 -1.60 -1.80 0.85
CA THR A 66 -0.27 -1.63 1.45
C THR A 66 0.46 -2.96 1.63
N LEU A 67 -0.27 -4.02 1.99
CA LEU A 67 0.26 -5.38 2.14
C LEU A 67 0.84 -5.88 0.81
N ILE A 68 0.07 -5.79 -0.27
CA ILE A 68 0.49 -6.23 -1.60
C ILE A 68 1.69 -5.41 -2.08
N GLY A 69 1.72 -4.08 -1.88
CA GLY A 69 2.87 -3.26 -2.21
C GLY A 69 4.17 -3.71 -1.51
N LYS A 70 4.09 -4.06 -0.24
CA LYS A 70 5.23 -4.61 0.53
C LYS A 70 5.68 -5.98 -0.01
N ILE A 71 4.73 -6.86 -0.30
CA ILE A 71 5.03 -8.21 -0.83
C ILE A 71 5.67 -8.13 -2.22
N ILE A 72 5.23 -7.22 -3.08
CA ILE A 72 5.84 -6.99 -4.40
C ILE A 72 7.33 -6.65 -4.24
N ALA A 73 7.68 -5.75 -3.31
CA ALA A 73 9.08 -5.40 -3.06
C ALA A 73 9.90 -6.62 -2.64
N LYS A 74 9.37 -7.45 -1.75
CA LYS A 74 10.01 -8.69 -1.33
C LYS A 74 10.21 -9.68 -2.47
N GLU A 75 9.16 -9.98 -3.22
CA GLU A 75 9.16 -10.95 -4.33
C GLU A 75 10.10 -10.54 -5.49
N LEU A 76 10.35 -9.24 -5.64
CA LEU A 76 11.27 -8.68 -6.61
C LEU A 76 12.70 -8.50 -6.07
N ASN A 77 12.96 -8.88 -4.82
CA ASN A 77 14.23 -8.62 -4.14
C ASN A 77 14.68 -7.15 -4.27
N SER A 78 13.71 -6.23 -4.11
CA SER A 78 13.90 -4.78 -4.19
C SER A 78 13.92 -4.17 -2.79
N HIS A 79 14.68 -3.08 -2.61
CA HIS A 79 14.55 -2.27 -1.40
C HIS A 79 13.20 -1.57 -1.40
N LEU A 80 12.52 -1.63 -0.26
CA LEU A 80 11.27 -0.92 -0.04
C LEU A 80 11.54 0.38 0.70
N ILE A 81 11.16 1.51 0.09
CA ILE A 81 11.15 2.81 0.75
C ILE A 81 9.69 3.12 1.07
N PHE A 82 9.34 2.95 2.33
CA PHE A 82 7.98 3.10 2.82
C PHE A 82 7.75 4.48 3.41
N VAL A 83 6.69 5.13 2.97
CA VAL A 83 6.28 6.47 3.39
C VAL A 83 4.82 6.44 3.80
N ASP A 84 4.49 7.04 4.93
CA ASP A 84 3.13 7.44 5.25
C ASP A 84 2.89 8.83 4.65
N GLY A 85 1.88 8.98 3.79
CA GLY A 85 1.58 10.26 3.16
C GLY A 85 1.33 11.38 4.16
N ALA A 86 0.76 11.07 5.32
CA ALA A 86 0.55 12.04 6.38
C ALA A 86 1.85 12.59 6.97
N ASP A 87 2.94 11.81 6.98
CA ASP A 87 4.23 12.28 7.50
C ASP A 87 4.88 13.31 6.57
N ILE A 88 4.75 13.14 5.25
CA ILE A 88 5.17 14.17 4.28
C ILE A 88 4.28 15.41 4.37
N ALA A 89 2.96 15.22 4.43
CA ALA A 89 2.01 16.34 4.47
C ALA A 89 2.16 17.22 5.72
N ARG A 90 2.63 16.65 6.84
CA ARG A 90 2.92 17.40 8.09
C ARG A 90 4.22 18.20 8.05
N SER A 91 5.07 18.00 7.07
CA SER A 91 6.33 18.72 6.95
C SER A 91 6.07 20.21 6.75
N LEU A 92 6.89 21.06 7.38
CA LEU A 92 6.79 22.53 7.24
C LEU A 92 7.05 22.96 5.79
N TYR A 93 6.55 24.13 5.41
CA TYR A 93 6.73 24.76 4.10
C TYR A 93 8.16 24.59 3.55
N GLY A 94 8.29 24.10 2.29
CA GLY A 94 9.57 23.84 1.64
C GLY A 94 10.29 22.56 2.05
N GLN A 95 9.91 21.94 3.18
CA GLN A 95 10.48 20.66 3.62
C GLN A 95 9.86 19.48 2.87
N SER A 96 8.58 19.55 2.51
CA SER A 96 7.89 18.49 1.78
C SER A 96 8.51 18.24 0.40
N GLU A 97 8.85 19.30 -0.36
CA GLU A 97 9.55 19.21 -1.64
C GLU A 97 10.94 18.60 -1.49
N GLN A 98 11.66 19.02 -0.44
CA GLN A 98 12.97 18.48 -0.09
C GLN A 98 12.86 16.99 0.29
N GLN A 99 11.87 16.60 1.10
CA GLN A 99 11.62 15.21 1.49
C GLN A 99 11.34 14.33 0.27
N ILE A 100 10.50 14.78 -0.67
CA ILE A 100 10.25 14.08 -1.93
C ILE A 100 11.55 13.92 -2.74
N SER A 101 12.35 14.98 -2.86
CA SER A 101 13.62 14.91 -3.58
C SER A 101 14.59 13.93 -2.94
N ILE A 102 14.71 13.93 -1.61
CA ILE A 102 15.54 12.99 -0.84
C ILE A 102 15.05 11.55 -1.02
N LEU A 103 13.73 11.33 -0.99
CA LEU A 103 13.09 10.04 -1.18
C LEU A 103 13.53 9.39 -2.52
N PHE A 104 13.39 10.12 -3.62
CA PHE A 104 13.83 9.63 -4.94
C PHE A 104 15.36 9.46 -5.02
N GLN A 105 16.13 10.39 -4.45
CA GLN A 105 17.58 10.27 -4.38
C GLN A 105 18.03 9.03 -3.60
N LYS A 106 17.36 8.68 -2.51
CA LYS A 106 17.63 7.43 -1.78
C LYS A 106 17.32 6.20 -2.63
N ALA A 107 16.22 6.23 -3.38
CA ALA A 107 15.86 5.13 -4.25
C ALA A 107 16.93 4.82 -5.32
N THR A 108 17.63 5.83 -5.83
CA THR A 108 18.72 5.62 -6.82
C THR A 108 19.96 4.96 -6.23
N GLN A 109 20.11 4.88 -4.91
CA GLN A 109 21.28 4.28 -4.26
C GLN A 109 21.26 2.74 -4.30
N PHE A 110 20.12 2.14 -4.59
CA PHE A 110 19.93 0.70 -4.65
C PHE A 110 19.83 0.20 -6.10
N ARG A 111 20.13 -1.07 -6.28
CA ARG A 111 20.01 -1.70 -7.60
C ARG A 111 18.57 -1.68 -8.11
N HIS A 112 17.62 -2.03 -7.25
CA HIS A 112 16.20 -1.97 -7.50
C HIS A 112 15.48 -1.47 -6.25
N SER A 113 14.53 -0.56 -6.43
CA SER A 113 13.76 0.03 -5.35
C SER A 113 12.28 0.11 -5.69
N ILE A 114 11.45 -0.05 -4.67
CA ILE A 114 10.03 0.29 -4.72
C ILE A 114 9.77 1.39 -3.70
N ILE A 115 9.27 2.52 -4.18
CA ILE A 115 8.75 3.60 -3.34
C ILE A 115 7.28 3.32 -3.11
N LEU A 116 6.90 3.02 -1.87
CA LEU A 116 5.50 2.81 -1.47
C LEU A 116 5.04 3.96 -0.59
N ILE A 117 4.12 4.77 -1.12
CA ILE A 117 3.49 5.88 -0.39
C ILE A 117 2.07 5.47 -0.03
N ASP A 118 1.82 5.30 1.25
CA ASP A 118 0.53 4.90 1.81
C ASP A 118 -0.34 6.13 2.11
N ASP A 119 -1.66 6.02 1.92
CA ASP A 119 -2.63 7.11 2.13
C ASP A 119 -2.25 8.42 1.42
N CYS A 120 -1.95 8.30 0.10
CA CYS A 120 -1.38 9.37 -0.71
C CYS A 120 -2.32 10.57 -0.96
N GLU A 121 -3.61 10.46 -0.62
CA GLU A 121 -4.57 11.56 -0.69
C GLU A 121 -4.18 12.78 0.15
N SER A 122 -3.40 12.59 1.19
CA SER A 122 -2.86 13.67 2.02
C SER A 122 -1.79 14.50 1.31
N ILE A 123 -1.11 13.91 0.32
CA ILE A 123 -0.04 14.56 -0.47
C ILE A 123 -0.60 15.12 -1.78
N PHE A 124 -1.51 14.39 -2.45
CA PHE A 124 -1.99 14.65 -3.79
C PHE A 124 -3.51 14.92 -3.85
N PRO A 125 -4.05 15.87 -3.03
CA PRO A 125 -5.47 16.17 -3.05
C PRO A 125 -5.87 16.89 -4.35
N LYS A 126 -7.14 16.77 -4.75
CA LYS A 126 -7.72 17.53 -5.87
C LYS A 126 -7.54 19.04 -5.67
N ARG A 127 -7.20 19.73 -6.74
CA ARG A 127 -6.97 21.20 -6.75
C ARG A 127 -8.18 22.01 -6.27
N ASP A 128 -9.39 21.55 -6.54
CA ASP A 128 -10.63 22.22 -6.14
C ASP A 128 -10.87 22.27 -4.63
N TRP A 129 -10.20 21.41 -3.88
CA TRP A 129 -10.29 21.32 -2.42
C TRP A 129 -9.29 22.24 -1.72
N ILE A 130 -8.29 22.73 -2.45
CA ILE A 130 -7.18 23.52 -1.93
C ILE A 130 -7.44 25.00 -2.23
N LYS A 131 -8.34 25.66 -1.51
CA LYS A 131 -8.55 27.10 -1.63
C LYS A 131 -7.34 27.83 -1.01
N GLY A 132 -6.43 28.32 -1.86
CA GLY A 132 -5.40 29.30 -1.48
C GLY A 132 -4.04 28.75 -1.07
N GLU A 133 -3.77 27.44 -1.16
CA GLU A 133 -2.48 26.87 -0.72
C GLU A 133 -1.57 26.50 -1.91
N SER A 134 -0.74 27.46 -2.34
CA SER A 134 0.19 27.30 -3.48
C SER A 134 1.30 26.23 -3.25
N TRP A 135 1.56 25.85 -2.01
CA TRP A 135 2.61 24.88 -1.65
C TRP A 135 2.30 23.44 -2.11
N HIS A 136 1.05 23.01 -2.11
CA HIS A 136 0.66 21.72 -2.68
C HIS A 136 0.99 21.63 -4.17
N LEU A 137 0.85 22.74 -4.91
CA LEU A 137 1.20 22.77 -6.33
C LEU A 137 2.70 22.59 -6.56
N ALA A 138 3.53 23.25 -5.74
CA ALA A 138 4.98 23.13 -5.83
C ALA A 138 5.45 21.71 -5.48
N GLN A 139 4.92 21.12 -4.41
CA GLN A 139 5.18 19.76 -4.00
C GLN A 139 4.81 18.75 -5.10
N ASN A 140 3.60 18.87 -5.68
CA ASN A 140 3.13 18.01 -6.75
C ASN A 140 4.03 18.12 -7.99
N ASN A 141 4.48 19.34 -8.34
CA ASN A 141 5.38 19.54 -9.47
C ASN A 141 6.71 18.82 -9.27
N VAL A 142 7.32 18.89 -8.08
CA VAL A 142 8.55 18.16 -7.78
C VAL A 142 8.33 16.65 -7.92
N PHE A 143 7.22 16.11 -7.40
CA PHE A 143 6.91 14.69 -7.55
C PHE A 143 6.71 14.29 -9.01
N PHE A 144 5.98 15.08 -9.79
CA PHE A 144 5.74 14.80 -11.21
C PHE A 144 7.04 14.79 -12.01
N HIS A 145 7.92 15.79 -11.82
CA HIS A 145 9.22 15.80 -12.49
C HIS A 145 10.04 14.56 -12.13
N ARG A 146 10.05 14.15 -10.86
CA ARG A 146 10.76 12.94 -10.43
C ARG A 146 10.15 11.67 -11.01
N LEU A 147 8.84 11.63 -11.18
CA LEU A 147 8.13 10.50 -11.75
C LEU A 147 8.33 10.41 -13.27
N ASP A 148 8.31 11.56 -13.97
CA ASP A 148 8.49 11.66 -15.42
C ASP A 148 9.96 11.34 -15.82
N ASP A 149 10.95 11.66 -14.96
CA ASP A 149 12.38 11.38 -15.17
C ASP A 149 12.82 10.02 -14.58
N LEU A 150 11.88 9.18 -14.16
CA LEU A 150 12.17 7.95 -13.43
C LEU A 150 12.74 6.86 -14.34
N ASN A 151 13.90 6.31 -14.01
CA ASN A 151 14.38 5.08 -14.65
C ASN A 151 13.59 3.88 -14.14
N THR A 152 12.59 3.44 -14.92
CA THR A 152 11.64 2.38 -14.55
C THR A 152 12.27 0.99 -14.49
N SER A 153 13.46 0.81 -15.05
CA SER A 153 14.23 -0.43 -14.90
C SER A 153 14.83 -0.59 -13.48
N LYS A 154 14.89 0.49 -12.70
CA LYS A 154 15.50 0.50 -11.36
C LYS A 154 14.50 0.82 -10.27
N ILE A 155 13.58 1.73 -10.54
CA ILE A 155 12.67 2.26 -9.52
C ILE A 155 11.23 2.13 -10.02
N SER A 156 10.34 1.70 -9.14
CA SER A 156 8.90 1.73 -9.38
C SER A 156 8.21 2.41 -8.20
N VAL A 157 7.15 3.17 -8.47
CA VAL A 157 6.36 3.86 -7.45
C VAL A 157 5.03 3.13 -7.27
N ILE A 158 4.62 2.90 -6.04
CA ILE A 158 3.29 2.40 -5.68
C ILE A 158 2.67 3.42 -4.73
N LEU A 159 1.55 3.99 -5.13
CA LEU A 159 0.72 4.83 -4.28
C LEU A 159 -0.49 4.04 -3.84
N THR A 160 -0.92 4.20 -2.59
CA THR A 160 -2.18 3.65 -2.12
C THR A 160 -3.12 4.76 -1.68
N THR A 161 -4.42 4.58 -1.90
CA THR A 161 -5.46 5.50 -1.43
C THR A 161 -6.76 4.78 -1.11
N ASN A 162 -7.46 5.27 -0.10
CA ASN A 162 -8.82 4.86 0.24
C ASN A 162 -9.86 5.85 -0.33
N ARG A 163 -9.41 6.97 -0.89
CA ARG A 163 -10.23 8.08 -1.37
C ARG A 163 -9.81 8.46 -2.80
N TYR A 164 -10.01 7.52 -3.73
CA TYR A 164 -9.69 7.75 -5.15
C TYR A 164 -10.37 8.99 -5.71
N ASP A 165 -11.58 9.29 -5.23
CA ASP A 165 -12.34 10.48 -5.57
C ASP A 165 -11.59 11.79 -5.24
N LEU A 166 -10.71 11.80 -4.23
CA LEU A 166 -9.96 12.97 -3.77
C LEU A 166 -8.60 13.15 -4.45
N ILE A 167 -8.11 12.16 -5.18
CA ILE A 167 -6.79 12.21 -5.83
C ILE A 167 -6.81 13.16 -7.04
N ASP A 168 -5.75 13.98 -7.18
CA ASP A 168 -5.53 14.86 -8.33
C ASP A 168 -5.51 14.05 -9.64
N LYS A 169 -6.15 14.62 -10.68
CA LYS A 169 -6.24 13.98 -11.99
C LYS A 169 -4.87 13.71 -12.59
N ALA A 170 -3.90 14.60 -12.40
CA ALA A 170 -2.56 14.46 -12.96
C ALA A 170 -1.80 13.23 -12.41
N ILE A 171 -2.08 12.79 -11.18
CA ILE A 171 -1.59 11.52 -10.62
C ILE A 171 -2.23 10.33 -11.33
N LYS A 172 -3.57 10.37 -11.47
CA LYS A 172 -4.33 9.29 -12.10
C LYS A 172 -3.92 9.05 -13.55
N ASP A 173 -3.63 10.13 -14.28
CA ASP A 173 -3.25 10.07 -15.68
C ASP A 173 -1.81 9.54 -15.88
N ARG A 174 -0.91 9.68 -14.89
CA ARG A 174 0.50 9.23 -14.95
C ARG A 174 0.73 7.82 -14.46
N LEU A 175 -0.14 7.30 -13.61
CA LEU A 175 0.05 6.01 -12.98
C LEU A 175 -0.91 4.96 -13.55
N TYR A 176 -0.48 3.71 -13.52
CA TYR A 176 -1.36 2.59 -13.83
C TYR A 176 -2.33 2.36 -12.65
N ASN A 177 -3.62 2.65 -12.89
CA ASN A 177 -4.64 2.58 -11.84
C ASN A 177 -5.12 1.14 -11.66
N ILE A 178 -5.11 0.68 -10.40
CA ILE A 178 -5.56 -0.67 -10.03
C ILE A 178 -6.58 -0.57 -8.92
N GLU A 179 -7.80 -0.99 -9.22
CA GLU A 179 -8.87 -1.08 -8.25
C GLU A 179 -8.76 -2.39 -7.46
N PHE A 180 -8.81 -2.28 -6.13
CA PHE A 180 -8.89 -3.41 -5.23
C PHE A 180 -10.36 -3.73 -4.99
N PRO A 181 -10.84 -4.89 -5.45
CA PRO A 181 -12.23 -5.26 -5.31
C PRO A 181 -12.60 -5.57 -3.85
N ILE A 182 -13.89 -5.54 -3.56
CA ILE A 182 -14.43 -6.10 -2.32
C ILE A 182 -14.14 -7.62 -2.35
N PRO A 183 -13.68 -8.23 -1.23
CA PRO A 183 -13.37 -9.65 -1.21
C PRO A 183 -14.60 -10.51 -1.50
N SER A 184 -14.43 -11.55 -2.30
CA SER A 184 -15.46 -12.55 -2.55
C SER A 184 -15.80 -13.33 -1.26
N GLU A 185 -16.97 -13.93 -1.19
CA GLU A 185 -17.35 -14.77 -0.05
C GLU A 185 -16.36 -15.93 0.13
N GLU A 186 -15.88 -16.52 -0.97
CA GLU A 186 -14.87 -17.58 -0.96
C GLU A 186 -13.57 -17.08 -0.32
N THR A 187 -13.10 -15.90 -0.70
CA THR A 187 -11.94 -15.26 -0.09
C THR A 187 -12.13 -15.01 1.41
N LEU A 188 -13.29 -14.52 1.81
CA LEU A 188 -13.61 -14.29 3.22
C LEU A 188 -13.63 -15.60 4.02
N MET A 189 -14.19 -16.68 3.44
CA MET A 189 -14.18 -18.00 4.07
C MET A 189 -12.76 -18.56 4.21
N GLU A 190 -11.91 -18.41 3.19
CA GLU A 190 -10.51 -18.85 3.27
C GLU A 190 -9.72 -18.11 4.34
N ILE A 191 -9.90 -16.77 4.44
CA ILE A 191 -9.32 -15.95 5.50
C ILE A 191 -9.81 -16.44 6.87
N THR A 192 -11.10 -16.73 7.01
CA THR A 192 -11.70 -17.22 8.25
C THR A 192 -11.08 -18.55 8.65
N LYS A 193 -10.98 -19.52 7.71
CA LYS A 193 -10.33 -20.82 7.98
C LYS A 193 -8.90 -20.64 8.47
N LYS A 194 -8.10 -19.84 7.78
CA LYS A 194 -6.70 -19.58 8.14
C LYS A 194 -6.58 -18.91 9.52
N LYS A 195 -7.50 -18.01 9.85
CA LYS A 195 -7.52 -17.33 11.14
C LYS A 195 -7.97 -18.28 12.28
N CYS A 196 -8.99 -19.09 12.04
CA CYS A 196 -9.45 -20.12 12.98
C CYS A 196 -8.33 -21.09 13.33
N LEU A 197 -7.59 -21.59 12.35
CA LEU A 197 -6.43 -22.44 12.59
C LEU A 197 -5.38 -21.79 13.49
N LYS A 198 -5.09 -20.49 13.27
CA LYS A 198 -4.12 -19.76 14.11
C LYS A 198 -4.60 -19.54 15.56
N LEU A 199 -5.90 -19.47 15.77
CA LEU A 199 -6.53 -19.19 17.06
C LEU A 199 -7.07 -20.44 17.78
N ASN A 200 -6.85 -21.63 17.22
CA ASN A 200 -7.42 -22.89 17.71
C ASN A 200 -8.98 -22.82 17.88
N LEU A 201 -9.65 -22.25 16.85
CA LEU A 201 -11.09 -22.16 16.76
C LEU A 201 -11.63 -23.17 15.76
N GLU A 202 -12.81 -23.73 16.05
CA GLU A 202 -13.56 -24.52 15.08
C GLU A 202 -14.18 -23.61 14.03
N PHE A 203 -13.89 -23.90 12.75
CA PHE A 203 -14.35 -23.07 11.62
C PHE A 203 -15.88 -23.00 11.54
N ASP A 204 -16.55 -24.14 11.71
CA ASP A 204 -18.02 -24.21 11.59
C ASP A 204 -18.73 -23.38 12.66
N ASP A 205 -18.18 -23.34 13.89
CA ASP A 205 -18.69 -22.48 14.98
C ASP A 205 -18.61 -20.99 14.64
N ILE A 206 -17.57 -20.59 13.91
CA ILE A 206 -17.35 -19.19 13.54
C ILE A 206 -18.16 -18.85 12.29
N ARG A 207 -18.19 -19.75 11.29
CA ARG A 207 -18.92 -19.57 10.04
C ARG A 207 -20.40 -19.26 10.27
N THR A 208 -21.05 -19.98 11.21
CA THR A 208 -22.49 -19.79 11.51
C THR A 208 -22.83 -18.46 12.18
N LYS A 209 -21.81 -17.74 12.70
CA LYS A 209 -21.96 -16.45 13.42
C LYS A 209 -21.61 -15.25 12.56
N ILE A 210 -21.10 -15.45 11.36
CA ILE A 210 -20.63 -14.38 10.47
C ILE A 210 -21.55 -14.32 9.24
N GLU A 211 -22.16 -13.17 9.01
CA GLU A 211 -22.88 -12.86 7.79
C GLU A 211 -21.91 -12.31 6.73
N PHE A 212 -21.30 -13.19 5.94
CA PHE A 212 -20.24 -12.84 4.99
C PHE A 212 -20.68 -11.81 3.95
N GLU A 213 -21.96 -11.83 3.54
CA GLU A 213 -22.53 -10.89 2.56
C GLU A 213 -22.40 -9.42 2.97
N ASN A 214 -22.36 -9.17 4.29
CA ASN A 214 -22.25 -7.82 4.86
C ASN A 214 -20.79 -7.35 5.05
N ILE A 215 -19.82 -8.21 4.79
CA ILE A 215 -18.41 -7.91 5.03
C ILE A 215 -17.75 -7.33 3.77
N LYS A 216 -17.38 -6.07 3.85
CA LYS A 216 -16.73 -5.33 2.74
C LYS A 216 -15.20 -5.26 2.84
N SER A 217 -14.60 -5.72 3.94
CA SER A 217 -13.15 -5.67 4.10
C SER A 217 -12.60 -6.79 4.97
N MET A 218 -11.38 -7.23 4.66
CA MET A 218 -10.65 -8.23 5.45
C MET A 218 -10.42 -7.77 6.89
N ARG A 219 -10.18 -6.47 7.10
CA ARG A 219 -10.00 -5.88 8.43
C ARG A 219 -11.25 -6.00 9.30
N THR A 220 -12.44 -5.81 8.71
CA THR A 220 -13.72 -5.99 9.41
C THR A 220 -13.90 -7.45 9.82
N LEU A 221 -13.66 -8.38 8.90
CA LEU A 221 -13.71 -9.82 9.16
C LEU A 221 -12.77 -10.22 10.32
N GLU A 222 -11.52 -9.77 10.27
CA GLU A 222 -10.55 -10.10 11.32
C GLU A 222 -10.97 -9.60 12.71
N LYS A 223 -11.55 -8.40 12.78
CA LYS A 223 -12.09 -7.87 14.05
C LYS A 223 -13.25 -8.71 14.57
N MET A 224 -14.15 -9.15 13.69
CA MET A 224 -15.29 -10.00 14.09
C MET A 224 -14.80 -11.37 14.61
N ILE A 225 -13.87 -12.01 13.91
CA ILE A 225 -13.29 -13.29 14.37
C ILE A 225 -12.60 -13.12 15.73
N LEU A 226 -11.85 -12.04 15.91
CA LEU A 226 -11.18 -11.77 17.19
C LEU A 226 -12.16 -11.53 18.32
N SER A 227 -13.26 -10.82 18.07
CA SER A 227 -14.34 -10.62 19.07
C SER A 227 -14.95 -11.97 19.49
N LEU A 228 -15.29 -12.82 18.51
CA LEU A 228 -15.83 -14.16 18.81
C LEU A 228 -14.82 -15.05 19.57
N TYR A 229 -13.54 -14.90 19.32
CA TYR A 229 -12.48 -15.58 20.06
C TYR A 229 -12.42 -15.13 21.53
N ILE A 230 -12.46 -13.81 21.76
CA ILE A 230 -12.47 -13.24 23.12
C ILE A 230 -13.69 -13.71 23.89
N ASP A 231 -14.89 -13.66 23.29
CA ASP A 231 -16.14 -14.12 23.90
C ASP A 231 -16.08 -15.61 24.28
N LYS A 232 -15.40 -16.43 23.49
CA LYS A 232 -15.19 -17.85 23.78
C LYS A 232 -14.31 -18.05 25.02
N ILE A 233 -13.18 -17.30 25.11
CA ILE A 233 -12.27 -17.38 26.26
C ILE A 233 -12.99 -16.93 27.54
N LEU A 234 -13.66 -15.77 27.52
CA LEU A 234 -14.34 -15.24 28.70
C LEU A 234 -15.42 -16.19 29.22
N LYS A 235 -16.14 -16.89 28.33
CA LYS A 235 -17.12 -17.91 28.74
C LYS A 235 -16.48 -19.14 29.39
N HIS A 236 -15.26 -19.50 29.00
CA HIS A 236 -14.53 -20.63 29.61
C HIS A 236 -13.89 -20.27 30.94
N GLU A 237 -13.56 -18.99 31.17
CA GLU A 237 -12.91 -18.52 32.39
C GLU A 237 -13.96 -18.09 33.46
N ASN A 238 -15.27 -18.22 33.20
CA ASN A 238 -16.37 -17.79 34.10
C ASN A 238 -16.27 -16.33 34.58
N ILE A 239 -15.72 -15.43 33.72
CA ILE A 239 -15.65 -13.99 33.96
C ILE A 239 -16.83 -13.29 33.27
#